data_c524c7b6aaef05ad76604165a3f660f7
#
_entry.id   c524c7b6aaef05ad76604165a3f660f7
#
_cell.length_a   1.000
_cell.length_b   1.000
_cell.length_c   1.000
_cell.angle_alpha   90.00
_cell.angle_beta   90.00
_cell.angle_gamma   90.00
#
_symmetry.space_group_name_H-M   'P 1'
#
loop_
_entity.id
_entity.type
_entity.pdbx_description
1 polymer ?
#
loop_
_entity_poly.entity_id
_entity_poly.type
_entity_poly.pdbx_seq_one_letter_code
_entity_poly.pdbx_strand_id
1 'polypeptide(L)'
;MNRIDSMFAELKKQNKKALITFITAGDPDFDTTEQLVLEMERQGANLIELGVPFSDPIAEASLRSLQGGTTLEGIFELVKKLRTKTEIPLVFMMYINTIYRFGVERFFSLCQETGIDAVIVPDLPFEEHDEIDECAYAHGVDPINLVAPTSKDRIAAIAANSKGFLYCVSSTGVTGVRNTFQTDFDSFFDTIKQHASIPYCVGFGISSPEQVKKMKTYCDGVIVGSA
;
A
#
# COMPACT_ATOMS: atom_id res chain seq x y z
N MET A 1 -15.22 9.30 6.53
CA MET A 1 -14.70 9.09 5.15
C MET A 1 -13.28 9.62 5.18
N ASN A 2 -12.30 8.75 5.06
CA ASN A 2 -10.89 9.14 5.02
C ASN A 2 -10.47 9.60 3.61
N ARG A 3 -9.18 9.98 3.41
CA ARG A 3 -8.69 10.44 2.11
C ARG A 3 -8.71 9.33 1.05
N ILE A 4 -8.50 8.08 1.43
CA ILE A 4 -8.53 6.91 0.53
C ILE A 4 -9.95 6.73 -0.03
N ASP A 5 -10.96 6.70 0.85
CA ASP A 5 -12.36 6.56 0.43
C ASP A 5 -12.79 7.69 -0.53
N SER A 6 -12.40 8.93 -0.18
CA SER A 6 -12.72 10.11 -0.96
C SER A 6 -12.08 10.05 -2.34
N MET A 7 -10.82 9.64 -2.42
CA MET A 7 -10.06 9.48 -3.66
C MET A 7 -10.72 8.42 -4.57
N PHE A 8 -11.03 7.23 -4.06
CA PHE A 8 -11.66 6.19 -4.86
C PHE A 8 -13.09 6.57 -5.30
N ALA A 9 -13.85 7.23 -4.43
CA ALA A 9 -15.18 7.72 -4.79
C ALA A 9 -15.12 8.72 -5.96
N GLU A 10 -14.14 9.62 -5.96
CA GLU A 10 -13.96 10.60 -7.04
C GLU A 10 -13.47 9.94 -8.34
N LEU A 11 -12.51 9.04 -8.27
CA LEU A 11 -12.05 8.28 -9.44
C LEU A 11 -13.19 7.46 -10.08
N LYS A 12 -14.04 6.85 -9.25
CA LYS A 12 -15.20 6.09 -9.71
C LYS A 12 -16.20 6.98 -10.47
N LYS A 13 -16.48 8.20 -9.97
CA LYS A 13 -17.35 9.17 -10.68
C LYS A 13 -16.77 9.57 -12.04
N GLN A 14 -15.43 9.68 -12.12
CA GLN A 14 -14.72 10.03 -13.36
C GLN A 14 -14.47 8.82 -14.27
N ASN A 15 -14.90 7.63 -13.90
CA ASN A 15 -14.57 6.36 -14.58
C ASN A 15 -13.07 6.17 -14.80
N LYS A 16 -12.26 6.56 -13.81
CA LYS A 16 -10.80 6.41 -13.79
C LYS A 16 -10.37 5.35 -12.82
N LYS A 17 -9.16 4.83 -13.01
CA LYS A 17 -8.49 3.88 -12.11
C LYS A 17 -7.40 4.59 -11.33
N ALA A 18 -7.14 4.15 -10.11
CA ALA A 18 -6.08 4.71 -9.29
C ALA A 18 -4.69 4.32 -9.81
N LEU A 19 -3.78 5.28 -9.82
CA LEU A 19 -2.34 5.04 -9.90
C LEU A 19 -1.76 5.21 -8.50
N ILE A 20 -1.23 4.14 -7.95
CA ILE A 20 -0.58 4.08 -6.64
C ILE A 20 0.90 3.88 -6.88
N THR A 21 1.74 4.68 -6.25
CA THR A 21 3.20 4.58 -6.39
C THR A 21 3.84 4.28 -5.05
N PHE A 22 4.82 3.37 -5.07
CA PHE A 22 5.62 3.03 -3.90
C PHE A 22 7.00 3.66 -4.00
N ILE A 23 7.48 4.25 -2.90
CA ILE A 23 8.87 4.66 -2.71
C ILE A 23 9.34 4.31 -1.30
N THR A 24 10.65 4.07 -1.15
CA THR A 24 11.25 3.90 0.18
C THR A 24 11.48 5.27 0.82
N ALA A 25 10.95 5.49 2.01
CA ALA A 25 11.15 6.73 2.75
C ALA A 25 12.61 6.89 3.16
N GLY A 26 13.17 8.10 2.94
CA GLY A 26 14.55 8.41 3.27
C GLY A 26 15.60 7.85 2.29
N ASP A 27 15.22 7.41 1.11
CA ASP A 27 16.16 6.97 0.06
C ASP A 27 16.31 8.05 -1.03
N PRO A 28 17.45 8.65 -1.22
CA PRO A 28 18.64 8.60 -0.37
C PRO A 28 18.53 9.46 0.89
N ASP A 29 17.55 10.38 0.96
CA ASP A 29 17.28 11.28 2.07
C ASP A 29 15.81 11.75 2.10
N PHE A 30 15.43 12.46 3.19
CA PHE A 30 14.06 12.95 3.36
C PHE A 30 13.68 14.07 2.40
N ASP A 31 14.61 14.94 2.02
CA ASP A 31 14.31 16.03 1.08
C ASP A 31 14.02 15.50 -0.32
N THR A 32 14.77 14.49 -0.76
CA THR A 32 14.50 13.77 -2.01
C THR A 32 13.16 13.04 -1.95
N THR A 33 12.87 12.34 -0.84
CA THR A 33 11.57 11.65 -0.66
C THR A 33 10.41 12.64 -0.76
N GLU A 34 10.51 13.80 -0.10
CA GLU A 34 9.50 14.85 -0.18
C GLU A 34 9.26 15.33 -1.61
N GLN A 35 10.35 15.62 -2.35
CA GLN A 35 10.27 16.07 -3.73
C GLN A 35 9.61 14.99 -4.63
N LEU A 36 9.96 13.72 -4.44
CA LEU A 36 9.39 12.61 -5.18
C LEU A 36 7.88 12.47 -4.93
N VAL A 37 7.43 12.54 -3.67
CA VAL A 37 6.00 12.50 -3.33
C VAL A 37 5.23 13.59 -4.06
N LEU A 38 5.69 14.84 -3.98
CA LEU A 38 5.04 15.98 -4.60
C LEU A 38 5.06 15.90 -6.14
N GLU A 39 6.16 15.42 -6.72
CA GLU A 39 6.26 15.23 -8.16
C GLU A 39 5.37 14.09 -8.66
N MET A 40 5.32 12.96 -7.95
CA MET A 40 4.41 11.85 -8.30
C MET A 40 2.95 12.29 -8.27
N GLU A 41 2.52 13.04 -7.25
CA GLU A 41 1.19 13.64 -7.19
C GLU A 41 0.93 14.56 -8.40
N ARG A 42 1.87 15.46 -8.71
CA ARG A 42 1.78 16.36 -9.85
C ARG A 42 1.67 15.62 -11.20
N GLN A 43 2.29 14.45 -11.31
CA GLN A 43 2.24 13.57 -12.49
C GLN A 43 1.02 12.65 -12.51
N GLY A 44 0.16 12.71 -11.51
CA GLY A 44 -1.12 12.01 -11.50
C GLY A 44 -1.20 10.74 -10.66
N ALA A 45 -0.22 10.50 -9.77
CA ALA A 45 -0.41 9.51 -8.72
C ALA A 45 -1.59 9.94 -7.82
N ASN A 46 -2.36 8.96 -7.38
CA ASN A 46 -3.56 9.17 -6.57
C ASN A 46 -3.34 8.79 -5.11
N LEU A 47 -2.35 7.96 -4.82
CA LEU A 47 -1.95 7.52 -3.50
C LEU A 47 -0.46 7.19 -3.53
N ILE A 48 0.25 7.48 -2.44
CA ILE A 48 1.66 7.14 -2.28
C ILE A 48 1.83 6.14 -1.15
N GLU A 49 2.49 5.02 -1.45
CA GLU A 49 2.97 4.08 -0.45
C GLU A 49 4.40 4.46 -0.05
N LEU A 50 4.58 4.79 1.22
CA LEU A 50 5.87 5.07 1.84
C LEU A 50 6.39 3.80 2.51
N GLY A 51 7.36 3.15 1.91
CA GLY A 51 8.06 2.01 2.50
C GLY A 51 8.91 2.46 3.67
N VAL A 52 8.59 2.00 4.87
CA VAL A 52 9.44 2.20 6.05
C VAL A 52 10.64 1.24 5.92
N PRO A 53 11.88 1.75 5.89
CA PRO A 53 13.05 0.90 5.65
C PRO A 53 13.20 -0.14 6.76
N PHE A 54 13.58 -1.35 6.37
CA PHE A 54 13.78 -2.47 7.27
C PHE A 54 15.17 -3.08 7.05
N SER A 55 15.76 -3.64 8.12
CA SER A 55 17.13 -4.14 8.11
C SER A 55 17.34 -5.45 7.37
N ASP A 56 16.29 -6.09 6.89
CA ASP A 56 16.42 -7.26 6.03
C ASP A 56 16.87 -6.81 4.63
N PRO A 57 17.99 -7.29 4.08
CA PRO A 57 18.67 -6.73 2.92
C PRO A 57 18.00 -7.02 1.56
N ILE A 58 16.73 -7.36 1.52
CA ILE A 58 16.02 -7.69 0.26
C ILE A 58 15.89 -6.47 -0.66
N ALA A 59 15.87 -5.25 -0.12
CA ALA A 59 15.74 -4.03 -0.92
C ALA A 59 16.94 -3.08 -0.74
N GLU A 60 17.68 -2.81 -1.82
CA GLU A 60 18.82 -1.89 -1.80
C GLU A 60 18.44 -0.48 -1.34
N ALA A 61 17.24 -0.01 -1.69
CA ALA A 61 16.72 1.28 -1.25
C ALA A 61 16.57 1.37 0.27
N SER A 62 16.08 0.30 0.93
CA SER A 62 16.01 0.24 2.39
C SER A 62 17.39 0.31 3.03
N LEU A 63 18.38 -0.38 2.44
CA LEU A 63 19.75 -0.33 2.94
C LEU A 63 20.34 1.09 2.85
N ARG A 64 20.18 1.77 1.70
CA ARG A 64 20.66 3.16 1.52
C ARG A 64 19.99 4.10 2.51
N SER A 65 18.68 3.99 2.66
CA SER A 65 17.89 4.80 3.59
C SER A 65 18.38 4.63 5.05
N LEU A 66 18.57 3.39 5.50
CA LEU A 66 19.08 3.10 6.84
C LEU A 66 20.51 3.62 7.05
N GLN A 67 21.38 3.45 6.04
CA GLN A 67 22.75 4.00 6.07
C GLN A 67 22.74 5.54 6.12
N GLY A 68 21.74 6.18 5.52
CA GLY A 68 21.47 7.63 5.63
C GLY A 68 20.97 8.08 7.00
N GLY A 69 20.72 7.15 7.93
CA GLY A 69 20.26 7.45 9.28
C GLY A 69 18.74 7.64 9.38
N THR A 70 17.96 7.11 8.45
CA THR A 70 16.50 7.17 8.52
C THR A 70 15.97 6.44 9.73
N THR A 71 15.09 7.11 10.47
CA THR A 71 14.35 6.57 11.63
C THR A 71 12.86 6.71 11.42
N LEU A 72 12.05 5.93 12.14
CA LEU A 72 10.61 6.02 12.05
C LEU A 72 10.09 7.40 12.52
N GLU A 73 10.69 7.97 13.56
CA GLU A 73 10.40 9.34 14.00
C GLU A 73 10.67 10.36 12.89
N GLY A 74 11.79 10.23 12.18
CA GLY A 74 12.13 11.09 11.05
C GLY A 74 11.12 10.97 9.90
N ILE A 75 10.59 9.77 9.66
CA ILE A 75 9.53 9.55 8.65
C ILE A 75 8.23 10.24 9.09
N PHE A 76 7.85 10.19 10.36
CA PHE A 76 6.69 10.92 10.85
C PHE A 76 6.84 12.44 10.69
N GLU A 77 8.04 13.00 10.95
CA GLU A 77 8.29 14.42 10.70
C GLU A 77 8.24 14.78 9.20
N LEU A 78 8.72 13.90 8.32
CA LEU A 78 8.54 14.04 6.88
C LEU A 78 7.05 14.10 6.51
N VAL A 79 6.22 13.21 7.07
CA VAL A 79 4.77 13.19 6.80
C VAL A 79 4.11 14.49 7.27
N LYS A 80 4.44 15.01 8.45
CA LYS A 80 3.96 16.33 8.90
C LYS A 80 4.32 17.44 7.92
N LYS A 81 5.56 17.45 7.43
CA LYS A 81 6.02 18.41 6.42
C LYS A 81 5.25 18.27 5.11
N LEU A 82 5.00 17.06 4.65
CA LEU A 82 4.20 16.77 3.45
C LEU A 82 2.76 17.28 3.62
N ARG A 83 2.12 17.07 4.77
CA ARG A 83 0.74 17.50 5.02
C ARG A 83 0.54 19.02 4.99
N THR A 84 1.59 19.81 5.09
CA THR A 84 1.51 21.26 4.83
C THR A 84 1.40 21.60 3.33
N LYS A 85 1.61 20.62 2.44
CA LYS A 85 1.74 20.81 0.99
C LYS A 85 0.76 19.97 0.16
N THR A 86 0.30 18.84 0.69
CA THR A 86 -0.54 17.90 -0.05
C THR A 86 -1.55 17.18 0.83
N GLU A 87 -2.71 16.89 0.24
CA GLU A 87 -3.75 16.02 0.81
C GLU A 87 -3.79 14.63 0.13
N ILE A 88 -2.79 14.30 -0.70
CA ILE A 88 -2.73 12.97 -1.31
C ILE A 88 -2.74 11.87 -0.22
N PRO A 89 -3.52 10.79 -0.36
CA PRO A 89 -3.46 9.68 0.57
C PRO A 89 -2.05 9.13 0.71
N LEU A 90 -1.58 8.97 1.96
CA LEU A 90 -0.28 8.41 2.31
C LEU A 90 -0.47 7.14 3.13
N VAL A 91 0.16 6.07 2.70
CA VAL A 91 0.08 4.75 3.32
C VAL A 91 1.48 4.28 3.70
N PHE A 92 1.66 3.80 4.92
CA PHE A 92 2.90 3.13 5.27
C PHE A 92 2.89 1.67 4.82
N MET A 93 3.99 1.20 4.23
CA MET A 93 4.27 -0.22 4.04
C MET A 93 5.44 -0.60 4.93
N MET A 94 5.23 -1.52 5.87
CA MET A 94 6.23 -1.85 6.88
C MET A 94 5.99 -3.23 7.51
N TYR A 95 7.00 -3.76 8.18
CA TYR A 95 6.90 -5.03 8.89
C TYR A 95 6.37 -4.84 10.31
N ILE A 96 5.60 -5.82 10.79
CA ILE A 96 4.90 -5.79 12.09
C ILE A 96 5.86 -5.58 13.27
N ASN A 97 7.05 -6.15 13.20
CA ASN A 97 8.05 -6.02 14.28
C ASN A 97 8.45 -4.55 14.53
N THR A 98 8.41 -3.69 13.51
CA THR A 98 8.70 -2.26 13.68
C THR A 98 7.60 -1.58 14.49
N ILE A 99 6.33 -1.93 14.24
CA ILE A 99 5.18 -1.41 15.00
C ILE A 99 5.27 -1.86 16.47
N TYR A 100 5.54 -3.14 16.72
CA TYR A 100 5.65 -3.66 18.10
C TYR A 100 6.80 -3.02 18.87
N ARG A 101 7.96 -2.85 18.25
CA ARG A 101 9.11 -2.19 18.91
C ARG A 101 8.86 -0.72 19.21
N PHE A 102 8.09 -0.04 18.38
CA PHE A 102 7.72 1.35 18.59
C PHE A 102 6.61 1.52 19.64
N GLY A 103 5.79 0.49 19.81
CA GLY A 103 4.58 0.44 20.62
C GLY A 103 3.33 0.75 19.79
N VAL A 104 2.40 -0.23 19.74
CA VAL A 104 1.21 -0.19 18.86
C VAL A 104 0.41 1.10 19.06
N GLU A 105 0.03 1.43 20.30
CA GLU A 105 -0.74 2.63 20.63
C GLU A 105 -0.02 3.91 20.22
N ARG A 106 1.27 4.03 20.55
CA ARG A 106 2.10 5.19 20.19
C ARG A 106 2.21 5.35 18.68
N PHE A 107 2.35 4.24 17.95
CA PHE A 107 2.47 4.24 16.51
C PHE A 107 1.20 4.77 15.84
N PHE A 108 0.02 4.23 16.19
CA PHE A 108 -1.23 4.66 15.58
C PHE A 108 -1.66 6.07 16.01
N SER A 109 -1.37 6.48 17.24
CA SER A 109 -1.55 7.87 17.68
C SER A 109 -0.74 8.84 16.80
N LEU A 110 0.53 8.54 16.52
CA LEU A 110 1.35 9.34 15.62
C LEU A 110 0.88 9.28 14.16
N CYS A 111 0.40 8.14 13.68
CA CYS A 111 -0.22 8.06 12.36
C CYS A 111 -1.40 9.04 12.23
N GLN A 112 -2.29 9.07 13.23
CA GLN A 112 -3.41 10.00 13.29
C GLN A 112 -2.93 11.47 13.34
N GLU A 113 -2.00 11.79 14.24
CA GLU A 113 -1.48 13.14 14.43
C GLU A 113 -0.78 13.68 13.18
N THR A 114 -0.05 12.83 12.48
CA THR A 114 0.71 13.22 11.28
C THR A 114 -0.10 13.12 10.00
N GLY A 115 -1.21 12.38 10.02
CA GLY A 115 -2.11 12.25 8.87
C GLY A 115 -1.76 11.10 7.92
N ILE A 116 -1.24 9.98 8.42
CA ILE A 116 -1.18 8.72 7.69
C ILE A 116 -2.59 8.13 7.60
N ASP A 117 -2.98 7.69 6.42
CA ASP A 117 -4.34 7.23 6.14
C ASP A 117 -4.51 5.71 6.33
N ALA A 118 -3.44 4.93 6.10
CA ALA A 118 -3.49 3.48 6.20
C ALA A 118 -2.10 2.86 6.43
N VAL A 119 -2.08 1.59 6.80
CA VAL A 119 -0.86 0.78 6.90
C VAL A 119 -1.01 -0.53 6.14
N ILE A 120 0.06 -0.96 5.47
CA ILE A 120 0.20 -2.27 4.84
C ILE A 120 1.28 -3.02 5.61
N VAL A 121 0.93 -4.20 6.17
CA VAL A 121 1.85 -5.03 6.96
C VAL A 121 1.92 -6.41 6.31
N PRO A 122 2.86 -6.62 5.35
CA PRO A 122 2.87 -7.82 4.52
C PRO A 122 3.18 -9.14 5.26
N ASP A 123 3.80 -9.04 6.41
CA ASP A 123 4.18 -10.18 7.27
C ASP A 123 3.17 -10.47 8.40
N LEU A 124 2.05 -9.73 8.46
CA LEU A 124 0.97 -10.01 9.40
C LEU A 124 -0.14 -10.79 8.66
N PRO A 125 -0.37 -12.07 9.01
CA PRO A 125 -1.49 -12.84 8.45
C PRO A 125 -2.84 -12.24 8.83
N PHE A 126 -3.83 -12.35 7.95
CA PHE A 126 -5.18 -11.84 8.19
C PHE A 126 -5.78 -12.32 9.52
N GLU A 127 -5.49 -13.55 9.93
CA GLU A 127 -5.99 -14.15 11.17
C GLU A 127 -5.36 -13.54 12.44
N GLU A 128 -4.27 -12.79 12.31
CA GLU A 128 -3.56 -12.12 13.41
C GLU A 128 -3.78 -10.59 13.39
N HIS A 129 -4.58 -10.08 12.45
CA HIS A 129 -4.83 -8.65 12.29
C HIS A 129 -5.50 -8.00 13.51
N ASP A 130 -6.28 -8.77 14.29
CA ASP A 130 -6.92 -8.28 15.52
C ASP A 130 -5.93 -7.64 16.49
N GLU A 131 -4.65 -8.03 16.43
CA GLU A 131 -3.59 -7.47 17.28
C GLU A 131 -3.35 -5.96 17.05
N ILE A 132 -3.65 -5.45 15.86
CA ILE A 132 -3.45 -4.04 15.51
C ILE A 132 -4.73 -3.34 15.04
N ASP A 133 -5.71 -4.07 14.52
CA ASP A 133 -6.89 -3.51 13.83
C ASP A 133 -7.71 -2.61 14.75
N GLU A 134 -7.99 -3.05 15.99
CA GLU A 134 -8.79 -2.27 16.94
C GLU A 134 -8.12 -0.92 17.22
N CYS A 135 -6.81 -0.94 17.47
CA CYS A 135 -6.03 0.27 17.74
C CYS A 135 -5.96 1.16 16.50
N ALA A 136 -5.70 0.59 15.31
CA ALA A 136 -5.63 1.35 14.06
C ALA A 136 -6.96 2.06 13.76
N TYR A 137 -8.08 1.36 13.86
CA TYR A 137 -9.40 1.95 13.62
C TYR A 137 -9.77 3.02 14.65
N ALA A 138 -9.38 2.85 15.92
CA ALA A 138 -9.59 3.87 16.95
C ALA A 138 -8.89 5.19 16.62
N HIS A 139 -7.76 5.13 15.88
CA HIS A 139 -6.99 6.29 15.42
C HIS A 139 -7.31 6.70 13.97
N GLY A 140 -8.32 6.11 13.33
CA GLY A 140 -8.74 6.46 11.97
C GLY A 140 -7.77 6.04 10.87
N VAL A 141 -6.94 5.05 11.13
CA VAL A 141 -5.99 4.45 10.20
C VAL A 141 -6.53 3.11 9.72
N ASP A 142 -6.54 2.87 8.41
CA ASP A 142 -7.03 1.60 7.86
C ASP A 142 -5.88 0.59 7.69
N PRO A 143 -5.92 -0.58 8.36
CA PRO A 143 -5.07 -1.70 8.00
C PRO A 143 -5.50 -2.27 6.65
N ILE A 144 -4.59 -2.27 5.67
CA ILE A 144 -4.86 -2.74 4.31
C ILE A 144 -4.54 -4.23 4.22
N ASN A 145 -5.54 -5.02 3.91
CA ASN A 145 -5.39 -6.46 3.75
C ASN A 145 -4.83 -6.84 2.39
N LEU A 146 -4.00 -7.89 2.38
CA LEU A 146 -3.41 -8.46 1.17
C LEU A 146 -4.09 -9.78 0.80
N VAL A 147 -4.32 -9.98 -0.49
CA VAL A 147 -4.76 -11.26 -1.06
C VAL A 147 -3.88 -11.65 -2.23
N ALA A 148 -3.63 -12.93 -2.36
CA ALA A 148 -2.88 -13.53 -3.47
C ALA A 148 -3.70 -14.66 -4.10
N PRO A 149 -3.39 -15.12 -5.32
CA PRO A 149 -4.04 -16.28 -5.92
C PRO A 149 -3.99 -17.54 -5.04
N THR A 150 -2.97 -17.63 -4.18
CA THR A 150 -2.81 -18.71 -3.19
C THR A 150 -3.75 -18.61 -1.99
N SER A 151 -4.40 -17.46 -1.78
CA SER A 151 -5.33 -17.26 -0.66
C SER A 151 -6.67 -18.01 -0.80
N LYS A 152 -7.03 -18.44 -2.03
CA LYS A 152 -8.18 -19.31 -2.36
C LYS A 152 -9.41 -19.07 -1.48
N ASP A 153 -9.74 -20.05 -0.61
CA ASP A 153 -10.94 -20.04 0.23
C ASP A 153 -10.98 -18.90 1.24
N ARG A 154 -9.84 -18.23 1.51
CA ARG A 154 -9.72 -17.09 2.43
C ARG A 154 -10.08 -15.75 1.79
N ILE A 155 -10.06 -15.67 0.43
CA ILE A 155 -10.31 -14.40 -0.29
C ILE A 155 -11.65 -13.80 0.13
N ALA A 156 -12.70 -14.59 0.24
CA ALA A 156 -14.02 -14.13 0.61
C ALA A 156 -14.05 -13.50 2.02
N ALA A 157 -13.42 -14.17 2.99
CA ALA A 157 -13.35 -13.68 4.37
C ALA A 157 -12.52 -12.39 4.47
N ILE A 158 -11.36 -12.37 3.82
CA ILE A 158 -10.49 -11.18 3.80
C ILE A 158 -11.21 -10.01 3.13
N ALA A 159 -11.79 -10.21 1.95
CA ALA A 159 -12.47 -9.14 1.21
C ALA A 159 -13.67 -8.56 1.95
N ALA A 160 -14.45 -9.41 2.67
CA ALA A 160 -15.61 -8.97 3.43
C ALA A 160 -15.24 -8.13 4.68
N ASN A 161 -14.04 -8.31 5.23
CA ASN A 161 -13.57 -7.63 6.44
C ASN A 161 -12.57 -6.51 6.18
N SER A 162 -12.26 -6.22 4.92
CA SER A 162 -11.28 -5.19 4.55
C SER A 162 -11.89 -3.78 4.50
N LYS A 163 -11.07 -2.76 4.78
CA LYS A 163 -11.38 -1.33 4.63
C LYS A 163 -10.38 -0.64 3.71
N GLY A 164 -10.66 0.60 3.33
CA GLY A 164 -9.84 1.37 2.41
C GLY A 164 -9.80 0.75 1.02
N PHE A 165 -8.87 -0.13 0.75
CA PHE A 165 -8.81 -0.95 -0.46
C PHE A 165 -8.21 -2.33 -0.18
N LEU A 166 -8.45 -3.29 -1.08
CA LEU A 166 -7.86 -4.61 -1.00
C LEU A 166 -6.59 -4.65 -1.87
N TYR A 167 -5.46 -5.03 -1.30
CA TYR A 167 -4.20 -5.17 -2.02
C TYR A 167 -4.10 -6.56 -2.66
N CYS A 168 -4.16 -6.63 -4.00
CA CYS A 168 -4.06 -7.87 -4.75
C CYS A 168 -2.63 -8.09 -5.22
N VAL A 169 -1.97 -9.12 -4.69
CA VAL A 169 -0.62 -9.51 -5.10
C VAL A 169 -0.69 -10.28 -6.41
N SER A 170 -0.11 -9.74 -7.49
CA SER A 170 -0.23 -10.32 -8.84
C SER A 170 0.66 -11.53 -9.10
N SER A 171 1.61 -11.83 -8.23
CA SER A 171 2.54 -12.93 -8.43
C SER A 171 2.87 -13.67 -7.13
N THR A 172 2.99 -14.96 -7.23
CA THR A 172 3.47 -15.85 -6.16
C THR A 172 5.00 -15.98 -6.19
N GLY A 173 5.72 -14.88 -6.31
CA GLY A 173 7.19 -14.86 -6.27
C GLY A 173 7.86 -15.61 -7.43
N VAL A 174 8.90 -14.96 -8.00
CA VAL A 174 9.88 -15.45 -8.97
C VAL A 174 9.48 -15.35 -10.45
N THR A 175 10.27 -14.54 -11.13
CA THR A 175 10.48 -14.42 -12.57
C THR A 175 10.43 -15.77 -13.31
N GLY A 176 9.42 -15.94 -14.17
CA GLY A 176 9.34 -17.08 -15.10
C GLY A 176 8.16 -16.92 -16.04
N VAL A 177 8.46 -16.84 -17.33
CA VAL A 177 7.46 -16.79 -18.41
C VAL A 177 6.66 -18.10 -18.40
N ARG A 178 5.38 -18.06 -18.03
CA ARG A 178 4.45 -19.19 -18.19
C ARG A 178 3.13 -18.74 -18.78
N ASN A 179 2.71 -19.39 -19.85
CA ASN A 179 1.45 -19.15 -20.55
C ASN A 179 0.18 -19.63 -19.78
N THR A 180 0.33 -20.15 -18.57
CA THR A 180 -0.76 -20.68 -17.74
C THR A 180 -1.39 -19.64 -16.79
N PHE A 181 -0.91 -18.40 -16.79
CA PHE A 181 -1.35 -17.35 -15.85
C PHE A 181 -2.74 -16.78 -16.12
N GLN A 182 -3.24 -16.87 -17.36
CA GLN A 182 -4.48 -16.17 -17.74
C GLN A 182 -5.72 -16.73 -17.04
N THR A 183 -5.85 -18.04 -16.97
CA THR A 183 -7.04 -18.71 -16.39
C THR A 183 -7.12 -18.55 -14.88
N ASP A 184 -5.98 -18.52 -14.19
CA ASP A 184 -5.92 -18.33 -12.74
C ASP A 184 -6.24 -16.89 -12.33
N PHE A 185 -5.85 -15.90 -13.15
CA PHE A 185 -6.14 -14.48 -12.88
C PHE A 185 -7.62 -14.16 -13.00
N ASP A 186 -8.27 -14.64 -14.05
CA ASP A 186 -9.70 -14.38 -14.26
C ASP A 186 -10.52 -14.94 -13.09
N SER A 187 -10.27 -16.19 -12.68
CA SER A 187 -10.91 -16.81 -11.52
C SER A 187 -10.62 -16.06 -10.20
N PHE A 188 -9.38 -15.60 -10.01
CA PHE A 188 -8.98 -14.83 -8.84
C PHE A 188 -9.74 -13.51 -8.72
N PHE A 189 -9.77 -12.73 -9.80
CA PHE A 189 -10.48 -11.44 -9.80
C PHE A 189 -11.99 -11.59 -9.77
N ASP A 190 -12.54 -12.63 -10.39
CA ASP A 190 -13.97 -12.93 -10.29
C ASP A 190 -14.38 -13.26 -8.86
N THR A 191 -13.55 -13.99 -8.11
CA THR A 191 -13.78 -14.26 -6.69
C THR A 191 -13.73 -12.97 -5.88
N ILE A 192 -12.72 -12.13 -6.09
CA ILE A 192 -12.61 -10.83 -5.40
C ILE A 192 -13.85 -9.97 -5.69
N LYS A 193 -14.22 -9.84 -6.95
CA LYS A 193 -15.37 -9.03 -7.38
C LYS A 193 -16.70 -9.47 -6.78
N GLN A 194 -16.84 -10.77 -6.51
CA GLN A 194 -18.06 -11.30 -5.87
C GLN A 194 -18.14 -10.97 -4.38
N HIS A 195 -17.01 -10.78 -3.69
CA HIS A 195 -16.97 -10.66 -2.24
C HIS A 195 -16.49 -9.29 -1.74
N ALA A 196 -15.72 -8.54 -2.53
CA ALA A 196 -15.24 -7.23 -2.14
C ALA A 196 -16.32 -6.16 -2.34
N SER A 197 -16.63 -5.42 -1.27
CA SER A 197 -17.47 -4.21 -1.32
C SER A 197 -16.65 -2.94 -1.45
N ILE A 198 -15.32 -3.04 -1.35
CA ILE A 198 -14.35 -1.96 -1.43
C ILE A 198 -13.53 -2.05 -2.73
N PRO A 199 -12.85 -0.97 -3.15
CA PRO A 199 -11.91 -1.02 -4.27
C PRO A 199 -10.81 -2.05 -4.07
N TYR A 200 -10.29 -2.63 -5.16
CA TYR A 200 -9.16 -3.53 -5.11
C TYR A 200 -8.08 -3.12 -6.12
N CYS A 201 -6.84 -3.12 -5.66
CA CYS A 201 -5.68 -2.65 -6.40
C CYS A 201 -4.66 -3.75 -6.58
N VAL A 202 -4.04 -3.78 -7.76
CA VAL A 202 -3.07 -4.83 -8.11
C VAL A 202 -1.65 -4.29 -8.03
N GLY A 203 -0.82 -4.98 -7.26
CA GLY A 203 0.60 -4.69 -7.12
C GLY A 203 1.48 -5.92 -7.37
N PHE A 204 2.80 -5.72 -7.23
CA PHE A 204 3.88 -6.66 -7.47
C PHE A 204 4.17 -6.98 -8.95
N GLY A 205 5.41 -6.71 -9.36
CA GLY A 205 5.92 -7.03 -10.69
C GLY A 205 5.37 -6.17 -11.83
N ILE A 206 4.69 -5.07 -11.52
CA ILE A 206 4.21 -4.11 -12.51
C ILE A 206 5.28 -3.03 -12.68
N SER A 207 5.91 -3.01 -13.85
CA SER A 207 7.04 -2.11 -14.17
C SER A 207 6.93 -1.48 -15.56
N SER A 208 5.87 -1.77 -16.33
CA SER A 208 5.70 -1.19 -17.66
C SER A 208 4.28 -0.68 -17.93
N PRO A 209 4.13 0.32 -18.81
CA PRO A 209 2.83 0.84 -19.22
C PRO A 209 1.91 -0.22 -19.84
N GLU A 210 2.47 -1.23 -20.52
CA GLU A 210 1.73 -2.33 -21.12
C GLU A 210 1.09 -3.21 -20.06
N GLN A 211 1.84 -3.51 -18.98
CA GLN A 211 1.31 -4.26 -17.85
C GLN A 211 0.20 -3.46 -17.15
N VAL A 212 0.39 -2.16 -16.93
CA VAL A 212 -0.65 -1.28 -16.37
C VAL A 212 -1.92 -1.32 -17.25
N LYS A 213 -1.79 -1.19 -18.58
CA LYS A 213 -2.91 -1.27 -19.53
C LYS A 213 -3.67 -2.59 -19.44
N LYS A 214 -2.97 -3.69 -19.22
CA LYS A 214 -3.58 -5.01 -19.03
C LYS A 214 -4.30 -5.11 -17.68
N MET A 215 -3.64 -4.72 -16.59
CA MET A 215 -4.17 -4.87 -15.24
C MET A 215 -5.38 -3.96 -14.94
N LYS A 216 -5.41 -2.74 -15.48
CA LYS A 216 -6.53 -1.80 -15.25
C LYS A 216 -7.91 -2.34 -15.67
N THR A 217 -7.98 -3.41 -16.48
CA THR A 217 -9.25 -4.04 -16.85
C THR A 217 -9.83 -4.92 -15.76
N TYR A 218 -8.99 -5.36 -14.83
CA TYR A 218 -9.35 -6.27 -13.74
C TYR A 218 -9.62 -5.57 -12.40
N CYS A 219 -9.09 -4.37 -12.18
CA CYS A 219 -9.00 -3.77 -10.86
C CYS A 219 -9.40 -2.28 -10.87
N ASP A 220 -9.48 -1.68 -9.67
CA ASP A 220 -9.78 -0.27 -9.47
C ASP A 220 -8.53 0.60 -9.37
N GLY A 221 -7.37 -0.01 -9.18
CA GLY A 221 -6.09 0.69 -9.15
C GLY A 221 -4.91 -0.25 -9.43
N VAL A 222 -3.81 0.37 -9.85
CA VAL A 222 -2.54 -0.33 -10.11
C VAL A 222 -1.45 0.27 -9.25
N ILE A 223 -0.64 -0.60 -8.64
CA ILE A 223 0.44 -0.23 -7.72
C ILE A 223 1.77 -0.50 -8.43
N VAL A 224 2.60 0.52 -8.50
CA VAL A 224 3.91 0.49 -9.20
C VAL A 224 5.00 0.89 -8.22
N GLY A 225 5.99 0.00 -8.03
CA GLY A 225 7.12 0.22 -7.14
C GLY A 225 8.48 0.11 -7.83
N SER A 226 8.59 -0.82 -8.78
CA SER A 226 9.86 -1.12 -9.46
C SER A 226 9.76 -0.76 -10.93
N ALA A 227 9.82 0.54 -11.25
CA ALA A 227 9.78 1.05 -12.61
C ALA A 227 11.06 1.84 -12.92
#